data_d4ed4184a7f0fb7a6ba1b58fc9091c64
#
_entry.id   d4ed4184a7f0fb7a6ba1b58fc9091c64
#
_cell.length_a   1.000
_cell.length_b   1.000
_cell.length_c   1.000
_cell.angle_alpha   90.00
_cell.angle_beta   90.00
_cell.angle_gamma   90.00
#
_symmetry.space_group_name_H-M   'P 1'
#
loop_
_entity.id
_entity.type
_entity.pdbx_description
1 polymer ?
#
loop_
_entity_poly.entity_id
_entity_poly.type
_entity_poly.pdbx_seq_one_letter_code
_entity_poly.pdbx_strand_id
1 'polypeptide(L)'
;MSNDRLAQLKTAIENSTYTVALCGSGCLKECGTDGLKSQERAYAIESKYGISPEYLYTSAYFSSRPKQFFEFYKEELLTPEIQPSGTSIALAQMEQEGTLQCVITSNIFNLAIRGGCKHVINLHGTVYDNFCTHCGHNHSIAYIKSCESIPLCEKCGHSIRPGVSFFGDMVDNALITKSIEEVKKADLLLL
;
A
#
# COMPACT_ATOMS: atom_id res chain seq x y z
N MET A 1 14.06 14.81 16.91
CA MET A 1 14.38 13.75 17.89
C MET A 1 15.62 14.18 18.67
N SER A 2 15.69 13.94 20.01
CA SER A 2 16.91 14.22 20.77
C SER A 2 18.02 13.23 20.35
N ASN A 3 19.29 13.67 20.40
CA ASN A 3 20.46 12.82 20.07
C ASN A 3 20.47 11.51 20.88
N ASP A 4 19.94 11.54 22.10
CA ASP A 4 19.83 10.38 22.99
C ASP A 4 18.88 9.29 22.43
N ARG A 5 17.71 9.68 21.87
CA ARG A 5 16.77 8.72 21.26
C ARG A 5 17.33 8.07 20.00
N LEU A 6 18.11 8.79 19.20
CA LEU A 6 18.77 8.23 18.01
C LEU A 6 19.86 7.23 18.42
N ALA A 7 20.63 7.53 19.47
CA ALA A 7 21.63 6.60 20.00
C ALA A 7 20.98 5.31 20.54
N GLN A 8 19.87 5.44 21.28
CA GLN A 8 19.10 4.30 21.77
C GLN A 8 18.55 3.43 20.62
N LEU A 9 17.98 4.06 19.59
CA LEU A 9 17.47 3.34 18.40
C LEU A 9 18.61 2.59 17.70
N LYS A 10 19.73 3.25 17.48
CA LYS A 10 20.91 2.62 16.85
C LYS A 10 21.38 1.41 17.65
N THR A 11 21.54 1.56 18.97
CA THR A 11 21.93 0.46 19.86
C THR A 11 20.92 -0.69 19.84
N ALA A 12 19.61 -0.39 19.78
CA ALA A 12 18.59 -1.42 19.70
C ALA A 12 18.70 -2.23 18.39
N ILE A 13 18.92 -1.54 17.26
CA ILE A 13 19.11 -2.19 15.95
C ILE A 13 20.38 -3.04 15.94
N GLU A 14 21.50 -2.50 16.44
CA GLU A 14 22.79 -3.21 16.48
C GLU A 14 22.76 -4.46 17.36
N ASN A 15 21.93 -4.49 18.40
CA ASN A 15 21.80 -5.62 19.32
C ASN A 15 20.69 -6.61 18.90
N SER A 16 19.85 -6.26 17.94
CA SER A 16 18.79 -7.14 17.46
C SER A 16 19.33 -8.25 16.57
N THR A 17 18.78 -9.44 16.74
CA THR A 17 19.07 -10.60 15.88
C THR A 17 17.98 -10.81 14.83
N TYR A 18 16.79 -10.26 15.07
CA TYR A 18 15.68 -10.35 14.13
C TYR A 18 14.77 -9.12 14.24
N THR A 19 14.97 -8.18 13.34
CA THR A 19 14.19 -6.94 13.29
C THR A 19 13.08 -7.03 12.25
N VAL A 20 11.85 -6.64 12.61
CA VAL A 20 10.71 -6.49 11.70
C VAL A 20 10.22 -5.05 11.73
N ALA A 21 9.96 -4.47 10.56
CA ALA A 21 9.36 -3.15 10.45
C ALA A 21 7.87 -3.23 10.10
N LEU A 22 7.02 -2.50 10.83
CA LEU A 22 5.59 -2.35 10.55
C LEU A 22 5.35 -0.94 9.99
N CYS A 23 5.02 -0.85 8.70
CA CYS A 23 4.87 0.41 7.98
C CYS A 23 3.40 0.73 7.71
N GLY A 24 2.92 1.84 8.27
CA GLY A 24 1.55 2.34 8.11
C GLY A 24 1.46 3.59 7.22
N SER A 25 0.43 4.40 7.49
CA SER A 25 0.14 5.65 6.75
C SER A 25 1.19 6.75 6.95
N GLY A 26 2.02 6.68 7.98
CA GLY A 26 3.12 7.63 8.20
C GLY A 26 4.08 7.71 7.03
N CYS A 27 4.35 6.56 6.37
CA CYS A 27 5.21 6.52 5.18
C CYS A 27 4.61 7.31 3.98
N LEU A 28 3.29 7.44 3.89
CA LEU A 28 2.65 8.27 2.85
C LEU A 28 2.83 9.77 3.12
N LYS A 29 2.72 10.19 4.38
CA LYS A 29 2.96 11.59 4.76
C LYS A 29 4.37 12.04 4.40
N GLU A 30 5.35 11.18 4.63
CA GLU A 30 6.74 11.44 4.25
C GLU A 30 6.91 11.57 2.72
N CYS A 31 6.06 10.88 1.94
CA CYS A 31 6.01 11.00 0.49
C CYS A 31 5.20 12.23 0.00
N GLY A 32 4.76 13.11 0.89
CA GLY A 32 4.00 14.31 0.55
C GLY A 32 2.52 14.07 0.24
N THR A 33 1.98 12.92 0.62
CA THR A 33 0.55 12.61 0.45
C THR A 33 -0.06 12.00 1.70
N ASP A 34 -1.34 12.23 1.90
CA ASP A 34 -2.09 11.66 3.02
C ASP A 34 -2.88 10.40 2.59
N GLY A 35 -3.10 9.50 3.55
CA GLY A 35 -4.02 8.38 3.35
C GLY A 35 -5.47 8.84 3.15
N LEU A 36 -6.29 8.04 2.50
CA LEU A 36 -7.72 8.34 2.25
C LEU A 36 -8.52 8.64 3.53
N LYS A 37 -8.07 8.12 4.68
CA LYS A 37 -8.71 8.31 6.00
C LYS A 37 -8.18 9.52 6.77
N SER A 38 -7.23 10.29 6.24
CA SER A 38 -6.86 11.55 6.91
C SER A 38 -8.05 12.51 6.84
N GLN A 39 -8.27 13.26 7.91
CA GLN A 39 -9.45 14.11 8.03
C GLN A 39 -9.56 15.13 6.89
N GLU A 40 -8.46 15.79 6.56
CA GLU A 40 -8.41 16.82 5.52
C GLU A 40 -8.70 16.23 4.14
N ARG A 41 -8.08 15.10 3.81
CA ARG A 41 -8.28 14.45 2.52
C ARG A 41 -9.66 13.83 2.38
N ALA A 42 -10.17 13.20 3.44
CA ALA A 42 -11.52 12.65 3.45
C ALA A 42 -12.56 13.73 3.20
N TYR A 43 -12.44 14.89 3.86
CA TYR A 43 -13.33 16.03 3.64
C TYR A 43 -13.24 16.59 2.21
N ALA A 44 -12.03 16.72 1.64
CA ALA A 44 -11.83 17.18 0.28
C ALA A 44 -12.49 16.24 -0.75
N ILE A 45 -12.32 14.92 -0.57
CA ILE A 45 -12.93 13.88 -1.41
C ILE A 45 -14.45 13.92 -1.29
N GLU A 46 -14.98 13.98 -0.08
CA GLU A 46 -16.43 14.06 0.14
C GLU A 46 -17.04 15.33 -0.46
N SER A 47 -16.36 16.46 -0.32
CA SER A 47 -16.79 17.73 -0.95
C SER A 47 -16.82 17.64 -2.48
N LYS A 48 -15.89 16.89 -3.09
CA LYS A 48 -15.75 16.75 -4.54
C LYS A 48 -16.72 15.75 -5.15
N TYR A 49 -16.87 14.59 -4.53
CA TYR A 49 -17.65 13.47 -5.06
C TYR A 49 -19.05 13.35 -4.42
N GLY A 50 -19.34 14.13 -3.37
CA GLY A 50 -20.60 14.04 -2.61
C GLY A 50 -20.74 12.77 -1.76
N ILE A 51 -19.68 11.98 -1.63
CA ILE A 51 -19.67 10.65 -1.01
C ILE A 51 -18.33 10.47 -0.29
N SER A 52 -18.36 9.89 0.92
CA SER A 52 -17.13 9.67 1.69
C SER A 52 -16.18 8.69 1.01
N PRO A 53 -14.83 8.85 1.17
CA PRO A 53 -13.86 7.93 0.59
C PRO A 53 -14.02 6.50 1.13
N GLU A 54 -14.49 6.32 2.37
CA GLU A 54 -14.78 5.00 2.93
C GLU A 54 -15.86 4.26 2.14
N TYR A 55 -16.84 4.95 1.58
CA TYR A 55 -17.88 4.34 0.76
C TYR A 55 -17.44 4.19 -0.70
N LEU A 56 -16.80 5.23 -1.27
CA LEU A 56 -16.26 5.20 -2.64
C LEU A 56 -15.28 4.04 -2.85
N TYR A 57 -14.47 3.73 -1.85
CA TYR A 57 -13.42 2.70 -1.92
C TYR A 57 -13.88 1.36 -1.33
N THR A 58 -15.09 0.91 -1.70
CA THR A 58 -15.65 -0.39 -1.29
C THR A 58 -15.89 -1.31 -2.47
N SER A 59 -15.88 -2.63 -2.22
CA SER A 59 -16.28 -3.63 -3.23
C SER A 59 -17.72 -3.45 -3.71
N ALA A 60 -18.61 -3.01 -2.84
CA ALA A 60 -20.00 -2.72 -3.18
C ALA A 60 -20.11 -1.55 -4.17
N TYR A 61 -19.37 -0.46 -3.93
CA TYR A 61 -19.35 0.69 -4.84
C TYR A 61 -18.70 0.33 -6.17
N PHE A 62 -17.55 -0.35 -6.14
CA PHE A 62 -16.89 -0.86 -7.34
C PHE A 62 -17.82 -1.70 -8.22
N SER A 63 -18.58 -2.60 -7.61
CA SER A 63 -19.49 -3.50 -8.36
C SER A 63 -20.73 -2.80 -8.90
N SER A 64 -21.31 -1.86 -8.15
CA SER A 64 -22.56 -1.18 -8.52
C SER A 64 -22.34 0.07 -9.37
N ARG A 65 -21.21 0.74 -9.25
CA ARG A 65 -20.88 2.02 -9.89
C ARG A 65 -19.44 2.04 -10.43
N PRO A 66 -19.04 1.09 -11.29
CA PRO A 66 -17.65 0.93 -11.71
C PRO A 66 -17.07 2.18 -12.42
N LYS A 67 -17.90 2.92 -13.19
CA LYS A 67 -17.45 4.14 -13.86
C LYS A 67 -16.99 5.19 -12.85
N GLN A 68 -17.86 5.54 -11.88
CA GLN A 68 -17.55 6.52 -10.85
C GLN A 68 -16.41 6.05 -9.93
N PHE A 69 -16.35 4.74 -9.65
CA PHE A 69 -15.24 4.15 -8.92
C PHE A 69 -13.91 4.40 -9.65
N PHE A 70 -13.81 4.13 -10.94
CA PHE A 70 -12.57 4.33 -11.68
C PHE A 70 -12.22 5.79 -11.90
N GLU A 71 -13.18 6.70 -12.01
CA GLU A 71 -12.94 8.15 -12.00
C GLU A 71 -12.25 8.55 -10.68
N PHE A 72 -12.85 8.22 -9.54
CA PHE A 72 -12.26 8.44 -8.22
C PHE A 72 -10.89 7.76 -8.06
N TYR A 73 -10.80 6.47 -8.40
CA TYR A 73 -9.58 5.67 -8.23
C TYR A 73 -8.39 6.23 -9.01
N LYS A 74 -8.60 6.58 -10.28
CA LYS A 74 -7.56 7.16 -11.11
C LYS A 74 -7.11 8.52 -10.57
N GLU A 75 -8.05 9.37 -10.24
CA GLU A 75 -7.76 10.75 -9.86
C GLU A 75 -7.12 10.84 -8.48
N GLU A 76 -7.66 10.12 -7.50
CA GLU A 76 -7.22 10.23 -6.11
C GLU A 76 -6.08 9.27 -5.75
N LEU A 77 -6.00 8.12 -6.39
CA LEU A 77 -5.01 7.11 -6.03
C LEU A 77 -3.91 6.92 -7.06
N LEU A 78 -4.20 7.07 -8.36
CA LEU A 78 -3.22 6.81 -9.41
C LEU A 78 -2.56 8.07 -9.97
N THR A 79 -3.17 9.26 -9.82
CA THR A 79 -2.61 10.51 -10.34
C THR A 79 -1.37 10.97 -9.58
N PRO A 80 -1.32 10.93 -8.23
CA PRO A 80 -0.10 11.30 -7.52
C PRO A 80 1.06 10.36 -7.86
N GLU A 81 2.16 10.91 -8.33
CA GLU A 81 3.38 10.16 -8.57
C GLU A 81 4.17 10.02 -7.27
N ILE A 82 3.71 9.09 -6.41
CA ILE A 82 4.28 8.87 -5.09
C ILE A 82 5.63 8.17 -5.25
N GLN A 83 6.72 8.82 -4.83
CA GLN A 83 8.06 8.25 -4.81
C GLN A 83 8.40 7.67 -3.43
N PRO A 84 9.26 6.62 -3.35
CA PRO A 84 9.75 6.11 -2.09
C PRO A 84 10.42 7.21 -1.26
N SER A 85 10.09 7.25 0.02
CA SER A 85 10.66 8.20 0.99
C SER A 85 12.04 7.79 1.50
N GLY A 86 12.67 8.66 2.27
CA GLY A 86 13.90 8.36 3.00
C GLY A 86 13.76 7.12 3.89
N THR A 87 12.62 6.95 4.56
CA THR A 87 12.31 5.73 5.34
C THR A 87 12.34 4.48 4.46
N SER A 88 11.73 4.51 3.27
CA SER A 88 11.71 3.34 2.37
C SER A 88 13.11 2.94 1.92
N ILE A 89 13.97 3.91 1.64
CA ILE A 89 15.38 3.71 1.25
C ILE A 89 16.18 3.18 2.43
N ALA A 90 16.01 3.76 3.63
CA ALA A 90 16.71 3.32 4.84
C ALA A 90 16.36 1.87 5.22
N LEU A 91 15.09 1.47 5.12
CA LEU A 91 14.67 0.08 5.36
C LEU A 91 15.32 -0.89 4.36
N ALA A 92 15.44 -0.51 3.09
CA ALA A 92 16.13 -1.32 2.09
C ALA A 92 17.63 -1.45 2.38
N GLN A 93 18.27 -0.38 2.84
CA GLN A 93 19.66 -0.42 3.26
C GLN A 93 19.84 -1.33 4.49
N MET A 94 18.99 -1.22 5.50
CA MET A 94 19.00 -2.11 6.67
C MET A 94 18.83 -3.58 6.28
N GLU A 95 17.97 -3.89 5.32
CA GLU A 95 17.81 -5.25 4.81
C GLU A 95 19.09 -5.74 4.12
N GLN A 96 19.74 -4.92 3.30
CA GLN A 96 21.01 -5.25 2.65
C GLN A 96 22.15 -5.48 3.65
N GLU A 97 22.17 -4.72 4.74
CA GLU A 97 23.15 -4.85 5.85
C GLU A 97 22.81 -6.03 6.78
N GLY A 98 21.67 -6.70 6.59
CA GLY A 98 21.22 -7.83 7.39
C GLY A 98 20.62 -7.45 8.75
N THR A 99 20.41 -6.16 9.03
CA THR A 99 19.83 -5.66 10.29
C THR A 99 18.30 -5.56 10.26
N LEU A 100 17.67 -5.83 9.12
CA LEU A 100 16.21 -5.92 8.95
C LEU A 100 15.86 -7.19 8.18
N GLN A 101 14.94 -7.99 8.69
CA GLN A 101 14.55 -9.26 8.08
C GLN A 101 13.23 -9.21 7.32
N CYS A 102 12.29 -8.36 7.73
CA CYS A 102 11.00 -8.26 7.05
C CYS A 102 10.38 -6.87 7.22
N VAL A 103 9.71 -6.41 6.18
CA VAL A 103 8.80 -5.25 6.22
C VAL A 103 7.37 -5.73 6.07
N ILE A 104 6.51 -5.44 7.03
CA ILE A 104 5.07 -5.66 6.95
C ILE A 104 4.42 -4.30 6.72
N THR A 105 3.61 -4.16 5.67
CA THR A 105 3.05 -2.86 5.33
C THR A 105 1.57 -2.92 4.94
N SER A 106 0.82 -1.91 5.35
CA SER A 106 -0.52 -1.62 4.86
C SER A 106 -0.54 -0.64 3.67
N ASN A 107 0.64 -0.23 3.19
CA ASN A 107 0.77 0.71 2.09
C ASN A 107 0.56 0.01 0.74
N ILE A 108 -0.32 0.57 -0.10
CA ILE A 108 -0.69 0.01 -1.41
C ILE A 108 0.19 0.47 -2.58
N PHE A 109 1.17 1.36 -2.35
CA PHE A 109 2.03 1.93 -3.39
C PHE A 109 3.41 1.25 -3.50
N ASN A 110 3.59 0.09 -2.87
CA ASN A 110 4.85 -0.66 -2.87
C ASN A 110 6.06 0.16 -2.44
N LEU A 111 5.93 1.10 -1.51
CA LEU A 111 6.99 2.03 -1.16
C LEU A 111 8.26 1.30 -0.69
N ALA A 112 8.14 0.28 0.16
CA ALA A 112 9.29 -0.51 0.63
C ALA A 112 9.96 -1.28 -0.53
N ILE A 113 9.17 -1.95 -1.39
CA ILE A 113 9.67 -2.69 -2.56
C ILE A 113 10.37 -1.74 -3.53
N ARG A 114 9.75 -0.60 -3.83
CA ARG A 114 10.30 0.42 -4.73
C ARG A 114 11.50 1.14 -4.11
N GLY A 115 11.61 1.17 -2.78
CA GLY A 115 12.80 1.61 -2.04
C GLY A 115 13.96 0.63 -2.11
N GLY A 116 13.70 -0.63 -2.49
CA GLY A 116 14.71 -1.67 -2.66
C GLY A 116 14.58 -2.89 -1.73
N CYS A 117 13.59 -2.92 -0.82
CA CYS A 117 13.33 -4.08 0.05
C CYS A 117 12.85 -5.28 -0.77
N LYS A 118 13.32 -6.47 -0.41
CA LYS A 118 12.98 -7.75 -1.05
C LYS A 118 11.98 -8.58 -0.24
N HIS A 119 12.07 -8.52 1.09
CA HIS A 119 11.23 -9.29 2.02
C HIS A 119 10.12 -8.40 2.57
N VAL A 120 9.05 -8.24 1.78
CA VAL A 120 7.92 -7.36 2.10
C VAL A 120 6.61 -8.14 2.09
N ILE A 121 5.81 -7.97 3.14
CA ILE A 121 4.44 -8.48 3.22
C ILE A 121 3.49 -7.30 3.07
N ASN A 122 2.82 -7.22 1.91
CA ASN A 122 1.78 -6.22 1.64
C ASN A 122 0.42 -6.75 2.08
N LEU A 123 -0.12 -6.23 3.18
CA LEU A 123 -1.38 -6.69 3.75
C LEU A 123 -2.60 -6.32 2.88
N HIS A 124 -2.51 -5.25 2.12
CA HIS A 124 -3.64 -4.71 1.34
C HIS A 124 -3.40 -4.75 -0.17
N GLY A 125 -2.45 -5.55 -0.63
CA GLY A 125 -2.11 -5.60 -2.05
C GLY A 125 -1.49 -4.32 -2.58
N THR A 126 -1.57 -4.10 -3.90
CA THR A 126 -0.92 -2.95 -4.52
C THR A 126 -1.68 -2.41 -5.72
N VAL A 127 -1.62 -1.09 -5.94
CA VAL A 127 -2.18 -0.43 -7.12
C VAL A 127 -1.50 -0.84 -8.43
N TYR A 128 -0.33 -1.49 -8.35
CA TYR A 128 0.43 -1.94 -9.52
C TYR A 128 -0.04 -3.29 -10.05
N ASP A 129 -0.79 -4.07 -9.26
CA ASP A 129 -1.41 -5.33 -9.68
C ASP A 129 -2.86 -5.07 -10.06
N ASN A 130 -3.20 -5.28 -11.32
CA ASN A 130 -4.56 -5.11 -11.81
C ASN A 130 -4.89 -6.33 -12.66
N PHE A 131 -5.95 -7.04 -12.34
CA PHE A 131 -6.26 -8.31 -12.98
C PHE A 131 -7.69 -8.39 -13.50
N CYS A 132 -7.86 -9.11 -14.58
CA CYS A 132 -9.18 -9.43 -15.11
C CYS A 132 -9.91 -10.39 -14.18
N THR A 133 -11.12 -10.06 -13.77
CA THR A 133 -11.95 -10.88 -12.87
C THR A 133 -12.39 -12.22 -13.49
N HIS A 134 -12.29 -12.35 -14.82
CA HIS A 134 -12.72 -13.54 -15.56
C HIS A 134 -11.55 -14.46 -15.95
N CYS A 135 -10.52 -13.92 -16.61
CA CYS A 135 -9.42 -14.73 -17.15
C CYS A 135 -8.09 -14.59 -16.39
N GLY A 136 -8.04 -13.80 -15.33
CA GLY A 136 -6.85 -13.60 -14.51
C GLY A 136 -5.72 -12.81 -15.20
N HIS A 137 -5.92 -12.33 -16.45
CA HIS A 137 -4.88 -11.59 -17.17
C HIS A 137 -4.53 -10.30 -16.43
N ASN A 138 -3.24 -10.06 -16.23
CA ASN A 138 -2.75 -8.86 -15.54
C ASN A 138 -2.62 -7.68 -16.51
N HIS A 139 -2.93 -6.50 -16.01
CA HIS A 139 -2.85 -5.24 -16.73
C HIS A 139 -1.99 -4.23 -15.98
N SER A 140 -1.20 -3.45 -16.71
CA SER A 140 -0.36 -2.43 -16.09
C SER A 140 -1.18 -1.25 -15.55
N ILE A 141 -0.63 -0.55 -14.56
CA ILE A 141 -1.20 0.71 -14.06
C ILE A 141 -1.31 1.76 -15.19
N ALA A 142 -0.36 1.77 -16.15
CA ALA A 142 -0.38 2.66 -17.30
C ALA A 142 -1.62 2.41 -18.18
N TYR A 143 -1.96 1.14 -18.41
CA TYR A 143 -3.19 0.77 -19.11
C TYR A 143 -4.43 1.25 -18.37
N ILE A 144 -4.52 1.02 -17.04
CA ILE A 144 -5.65 1.50 -16.25
C ILE A 144 -5.80 3.02 -16.34
N LYS A 145 -4.69 3.76 -16.29
CA LYS A 145 -4.69 5.23 -16.40
C LYS A 145 -5.11 5.73 -17.78
N SER A 146 -4.74 5.02 -18.85
CA SER A 146 -5.05 5.42 -20.23
C SER A 146 -6.50 5.19 -20.65
N CYS A 147 -7.24 4.32 -19.94
CA CYS A 147 -8.64 4.07 -20.26
C CYS A 147 -9.51 5.31 -19.91
N GLU A 148 -10.28 5.82 -20.84
CA GLU A 148 -11.18 6.98 -20.60
C GLU A 148 -12.35 6.64 -19.65
N SER A 149 -12.81 5.39 -19.68
CA SER A 149 -13.93 4.91 -18.88
C SER A 149 -13.50 3.72 -18.00
N ILE A 150 -14.37 2.70 -17.89
CA ILE A 150 -14.11 1.47 -17.15
C ILE A 150 -13.03 0.68 -17.89
N PRO A 151 -11.89 0.33 -17.24
CA PRO A 151 -10.89 -0.53 -17.84
C PRO A 151 -11.46 -1.94 -18.08
N LEU A 152 -11.38 -2.39 -19.33
CA LEU A 152 -11.78 -3.73 -19.73
C LEU A 152 -10.57 -4.54 -20.14
N CYS A 153 -10.62 -5.83 -19.90
CA CYS A 153 -9.53 -6.74 -20.26
C CYS A 153 -9.34 -6.81 -21.77
N GLU A 154 -8.13 -6.50 -22.25
CA GLU A 154 -7.78 -6.56 -23.68
C GLU A 154 -7.90 -7.97 -24.26
N LYS A 155 -7.83 -9.01 -23.39
CA LYS A 155 -7.89 -10.41 -23.78
C LYS A 155 -9.31 -10.97 -23.91
N CYS A 156 -10.25 -10.55 -23.04
CA CYS A 156 -11.58 -11.15 -22.96
C CYS A 156 -12.74 -10.17 -22.75
N GLY A 157 -12.47 -8.87 -22.67
CA GLY A 157 -13.49 -7.82 -22.56
C GLY A 157 -14.18 -7.69 -21.19
N HIS A 158 -13.81 -8.52 -20.19
CA HIS A 158 -14.40 -8.43 -18.85
C HIS A 158 -13.74 -7.35 -18.01
N SER A 159 -14.40 -6.95 -16.92
CA SER A 159 -13.92 -5.90 -16.02
C SER A 159 -12.59 -6.27 -15.37
N ILE A 160 -11.71 -5.27 -15.22
CA ILE A 160 -10.46 -5.37 -14.48
C ILE A 160 -10.72 -4.91 -13.06
N ARG A 161 -10.18 -5.64 -12.08
CA ARG A 161 -10.18 -5.27 -10.67
C ARG A 161 -8.78 -4.80 -10.27
N PRO A 162 -8.66 -3.66 -9.55
CA PRO A 162 -7.41 -3.31 -8.88
C PRO A 162 -7.01 -4.37 -7.86
N GLY A 163 -5.73 -4.71 -7.81
CA GLY A 163 -5.16 -5.71 -6.89
C GLY A 163 -4.93 -5.19 -5.47
N VAL A 164 -5.84 -4.35 -5.00
CA VAL A 164 -5.83 -3.78 -3.66
C VAL A 164 -7.07 -4.21 -2.89
N SER A 165 -6.94 -4.34 -1.57
CA SER A 165 -8.08 -4.54 -0.68
C SER A 165 -8.89 -3.25 -0.60
N PHE A 166 -10.19 -3.34 -0.83
CA PHE A 166 -11.12 -2.24 -0.62
C PHE A 166 -11.56 -2.19 0.85
N PHE A 167 -12.15 -1.08 1.28
CA PHE A 167 -12.71 -1.00 2.62
C PHE A 167 -13.82 -2.04 2.79
N GLY A 168 -13.75 -2.79 3.89
CA GLY A 168 -14.63 -3.92 4.15
C GLY A 168 -14.17 -5.27 3.60
N ASP A 169 -13.16 -5.31 2.72
CA ASP A 169 -12.54 -6.57 2.32
C ASP A 169 -11.74 -7.17 3.50
N MET A 170 -11.78 -8.47 3.60
CA MET A 170 -10.93 -9.20 4.54
C MET A 170 -9.51 -9.29 3.99
N VAL A 171 -8.52 -9.10 4.86
CA VAL A 171 -7.13 -9.38 4.53
C VAL A 171 -6.96 -10.90 4.37
N ASP A 172 -6.16 -11.31 3.40
CA ASP A 172 -5.87 -12.74 3.19
C ASP A 172 -5.26 -13.37 4.46
N ASN A 173 -5.90 -14.43 4.94
CA ASN A 173 -5.46 -15.16 6.13
C ASN A 173 -4.03 -15.69 6.02
N ALA A 174 -3.57 -16.03 4.81
CA ALA A 174 -2.19 -16.47 4.59
C ALA A 174 -1.20 -15.31 4.85
N LEU A 175 -1.53 -14.08 4.44
CA LEU A 175 -0.70 -12.89 4.73
C LEU A 175 -0.69 -12.57 6.22
N ILE A 176 -1.84 -12.69 6.90
CA ILE A 176 -1.93 -12.49 8.36
C ILE A 176 -1.09 -13.53 9.09
N THR A 177 -1.22 -14.82 8.75
CA THR A 177 -0.44 -15.89 9.35
C THR A 177 1.06 -15.66 9.16
N LYS A 178 1.49 -15.35 7.94
CA LYS A 178 2.88 -15.05 7.63
C LYS A 178 3.40 -13.85 8.42
N SER A 179 2.59 -12.80 8.56
CA SER A 179 2.96 -11.62 9.35
C SER A 179 3.13 -11.95 10.82
N ILE A 180 2.23 -12.77 11.39
CA ILE A 180 2.33 -13.24 12.77
C ILE A 180 3.60 -14.08 12.97
N GLU A 181 3.95 -14.94 12.01
CA GLU A 181 5.17 -15.76 12.08
C GLU A 181 6.43 -14.87 12.07
N GLU A 182 6.48 -13.83 11.25
CA GLU A 182 7.60 -12.89 11.24
C GLU A 182 7.71 -12.09 12.54
N VAL A 183 6.58 -11.59 13.05
CA VAL A 183 6.54 -10.85 14.32
C VAL A 183 6.94 -11.74 15.51
N LYS A 184 6.58 -13.02 15.52
CA LYS A 184 6.97 -13.95 16.58
C LYS A 184 8.47 -14.24 16.63
N LYS A 185 9.19 -14.12 15.52
CA LYS A 185 10.64 -14.27 15.46
C LYS A 185 11.37 -13.01 15.95
N ALA A 186 10.70 -11.86 15.86
CA ALA A 186 11.33 -10.57 16.11
C ALA A 186 11.65 -10.34 17.59
N ASP A 187 12.87 -9.92 17.86
CA ASP A 187 13.29 -9.34 19.13
C ASP A 187 13.27 -7.79 19.10
N LEU A 188 13.11 -7.20 17.90
CA LEU A 188 12.91 -5.77 17.70
C LEU A 188 11.80 -5.50 16.69
N LEU A 189 10.83 -4.64 17.06
CA LEU A 189 9.81 -4.11 16.15
C LEU A 189 10.03 -2.60 15.95
N LEU A 190 10.18 -2.20 14.69
CA LEU A 190 10.16 -0.80 14.26
C LEU A 190 8.72 -0.43 13.83
N LEU A 191 8.19 0.69 14.36
CA LEU A 191 6.82 1.15 14.12
C LEU A 191 6.82 2.55 13.50
#